data_fcc239b39b4faa6e96ddffdffd544713
#
_entry.id   fcc239b39b4faa6e96ddffdffd544713
#
_cell.length_a   1.000
_cell.length_b   1.000
_cell.length_c   1.000
_cell.angle_alpha   90.00
_cell.angle_beta   90.00
_cell.angle_gamma   90.00
#
_symmetry.space_group_name_H-M   'P 1'
#
loop_
_entity.id
_entity.type
_entity.pdbx_description
1 polymer ?
#
loop_
_entity_poly.entity_id
_entity_poly.type
_entity_poly.pdbx_seq_one_letter_code
_entity_poly.pdbx_strand_id
1 'polypeptide(L)'
;MRDEKNKFMRPLPILNHPDSFKNLKICVLQPDYSTSGVDYQNYDPKRDLSAILPEAKIDHVFLNKLTTYQQLKQLKENNYDIYINLCEGYLEWKVPSIDVIMSLDLLELPYTGPTVNLYDPSKTIMKYLAFCEDVKTPAHILIESESDLTLLPGNLNFPLFVKPAKAGDSLGVDNASKANNIEELIIKVKNIVSEFGAALVEEYIDGREFTVLVCGNPDGKTCTSFTPVEYIFPAG
;
A
#
# COMPACT_ATOMS: atom_id res chain seq x y z
N MET A 1 29.18 -12.23 14.48
CA MET A 1 28.15 -12.55 13.49
C MET A 1 26.98 -11.56 13.52
N ARG A 2 27.22 -10.26 13.76
CA ARG A 2 26.17 -9.19 13.77
C ARG A 2 26.39 -8.15 12.66
N ASP A 3 27.46 -8.19 11.90
CA ASP A 3 27.82 -7.13 10.93
C ASP A 3 27.42 -7.42 9.46
N GLU A 4 26.91 -8.60 9.15
CA GLU A 4 26.55 -8.91 7.76
C GLU A 4 25.08 -8.57 7.40
N LYS A 5 24.20 -8.45 8.41
CA LYS A 5 22.75 -8.17 8.16
C LYS A 5 22.47 -6.73 7.72
N ASN A 6 23.38 -5.78 7.94
CA ASN A 6 23.21 -4.38 7.51
C ASN A 6 23.64 -4.08 6.07
N LYS A 7 24.04 -5.08 5.30
CA LYS A 7 24.47 -4.89 3.89
C LYS A 7 23.33 -4.63 2.90
N PHE A 8 22.07 -4.84 3.30
CA PHE A 8 20.93 -4.76 2.39
C PHE A 8 20.26 -3.39 2.30
N MET A 9 20.54 -2.47 3.22
CA MET A 9 20.03 -1.12 3.17
C MET A 9 21.18 -0.14 2.92
N ARG A 10 21.34 0.28 1.68
CA ARG A 10 22.18 1.44 1.37
C ARG A 10 21.24 2.64 1.23
N PRO A 11 21.47 3.75 1.96
CA PRO A 11 20.79 5.00 1.62
C PRO A 11 21.14 5.31 0.16
N LEU A 12 20.13 5.69 -0.63
CA LEU A 12 20.40 6.22 -1.96
C LEU A 12 21.42 7.34 -1.80
N PRO A 13 22.51 7.36 -2.60
CA PRO A 13 23.18 8.62 -2.83
C PRO A 13 22.06 9.57 -3.30
N ILE A 14 21.92 10.70 -2.60
CA ILE A 14 21.07 11.78 -3.09
C ILE A 14 21.50 11.97 -4.53
N LEU A 15 20.61 11.63 -5.48
CA LEU A 15 20.87 11.81 -6.91
C LEU A 15 20.86 13.31 -7.17
N ASN A 16 21.93 14.00 -6.76
CA ASN A 16 22.20 15.38 -7.10
C ASN A 16 22.65 15.49 -8.57
N HIS A 17 21.98 14.74 -9.47
CA HIS A 17 22.16 14.91 -10.90
C HIS A 17 20.84 15.40 -11.50
N PRO A 18 20.63 16.72 -11.57
CA PRO A 18 19.50 17.30 -12.31
C PRO A 18 19.44 16.83 -13.76
N ASP A 19 20.56 16.42 -14.33
CA ASP A 19 20.64 15.91 -15.71
C ASP A 19 20.08 14.49 -15.90
N SER A 20 19.85 13.72 -14.85
CA SER A 20 19.37 12.32 -14.98
C SER A 20 17.91 12.22 -15.43
N PHE A 21 17.10 13.26 -15.22
CA PHE A 21 15.71 13.33 -15.64
C PHE A 21 15.49 14.12 -16.93
N LYS A 22 16.57 14.69 -17.47
CA LYS A 22 16.53 15.50 -18.69
C LYS A 22 16.08 14.64 -19.88
N ASN A 23 14.99 15.07 -20.52
CA ASN A 23 14.38 14.40 -21.65
C ASN A 23 13.66 13.06 -21.35
N LEU A 24 13.55 12.60 -20.12
CA LEU A 24 12.68 11.47 -19.83
C LEU A 24 11.26 11.76 -20.27
N LYS A 25 10.65 10.78 -20.91
CA LYS A 25 9.26 10.82 -21.34
C LYS A 25 8.42 9.98 -20.38
N ILE A 26 7.67 10.65 -19.54
CA ILE A 26 6.93 10.07 -18.42
C ILE A 26 5.43 10.14 -18.70
N CYS A 27 4.73 9.04 -18.46
CA CYS A 27 3.26 9.01 -18.48
C CYS A 27 2.75 8.84 -17.04
N VAL A 28 2.03 9.81 -16.51
CA VAL A 28 1.38 9.72 -15.21
C VAL A 28 -0.03 9.20 -15.40
N LEU A 29 -0.30 8.00 -14.87
CA LEU A 29 -1.59 7.34 -14.95
C LEU A 29 -2.41 7.66 -13.70
N GLN A 30 -3.58 8.21 -13.89
CA GLN A 30 -4.51 8.59 -12.82
C GLN A 30 -5.89 7.99 -13.09
N PRO A 31 -6.68 7.68 -12.05
CA PRO A 31 -8.01 7.14 -12.24
C PRO A 31 -8.99 8.20 -12.75
N ASP A 32 -9.82 7.83 -13.73
CA ASP A 32 -11.00 8.58 -14.12
C ASP A 32 -12.19 8.13 -13.25
N TYR A 33 -12.61 8.99 -12.35
CA TYR A 33 -13.72 8.72 -11.44
C TYR A 33 -15.11 8.93 -12.05
N SER A 34 -15.22 9.31 -13.32
CA SER A 34 -16.49 9.64 -13.95
C SER A 34 -17.50 8.48 -13.95
N THR A 35 -17.02 7.24 -13.86
CA THR A 35 -17.87 6.03 -13.83
C THR A 35 -18.14 5.50 -12.42
N SER A 36 -17.54 6.08 -11.39
CA SER A 36 -17.62 5.56 -10.02
C SER A 36 -18.96 5.82 -9.33
N GLY A 37 -19.63 6.91 -9.68
CA GLY A 37 -20.82 7.40 -8.95
C GLY A 37 -20.51 7.97 -7.56
N VAL A 38 -19.23 8.07 -7.18
CA VAL A 38 -18.73 8.63 -5.92
C VAL A 38 -17.87 9.86 -6.24
N ASP A 39 -18.05 10.94 -5.48
CA ASP A 39 -17.19 12.13 -5.60
C ASP A 39 -15.86 11.90 -4.90
N TYR A 40 -14.87 11.48 -5.67
CA TYR A 40 -13.49 11.29 -5.20
C TYR A 40 -12.62 12.55 -5.31
N GLN A 41 -13.08 13.62 -5.91
CA GLN A 41 -12.25 14.83 -6.17
C GLN A 41 -11.64 15.41 -4.91
N ASN A 42 -12.33 15.30 -3.77
CA ASN A 42 -11.86 15.81 -2.50
C ASN A 42 -10.89 14.85 -1.78
N TYR A 43 -10.92 13.56 -2.13
CA TYR A 43 -10.10 12.52 -1.49
C TYR A 43 -8.85 12.19 -2.29
N ASP A 44 -8.95 12.22 -3.62
CA ASP A 44 -7.84 11.93 -4.52
C ASP A 44 -7.79 13.00 -5.64
N PRO A 45 -7.25 14.19 -5.31
CA PRO A 45 -7.14 15.27 -6.29
C PRO A 45 -6.12 14.93 -7.38
N LYS A 46 -6.32 15.50 -8.55
CA LYS A 46 -5.34 15.45 -9.64
C LYS A 46 -3.92 15.75 -9.17
N ARG A 47 -2.98 14.89 -9.55
CA ARG A 47 -1.56 15.06 -9.28
C ARG A 47 -0.87 15.61 -10.51
N ASP A 48 -0.21 16.76 -10.36
CA ASP A 48 0.67 17.33 -11.38
C ASP A 48 2.11 17.20 -10.91
N LEU A 49 2.89 16.38 -11.62
CA LEU A 49 4.30 16.14 -11.30
C LEU A 49 5.26 17.08 -12.02
N SER A 50 4.77 17.96 -12.88
CA SER A 50 5.60 18.86 -13.69
C SER A 50 6.45 19.81 -12.83
N ALA A 51 5.92 20.23 -11.67
CA ALA A 51 6.66 21.08 -10.73
C ALA A 51 7.80 20.33 -10.02
N ILE A 52 7.69 19.00 -9.87
CA ILE A 52 8.67 18.15 -9.18
C ILE A 52 9.77 17.70 -10.15
N LEU A 53 9.40 17.47 -11.41
CA LEU A 53 10.29 16.97 -12.48
C LEU A 53 10.30 17.94 -13.67
N PRO A 54 10.80 19.18 -13.51
CA PRO A 54 10.68 20.23 -14.53
C PRO A 54 11.46 19.95 -15.83
N GLU A 55 12.44 19.05 -15.78
CA GLU A 55 13.28 18.69 -16.93
C GLU A 55 12.72 17.49 -17.73
N ALA A 56 11.68 16.82 -17.23
CA ALA A 56 11.03 15.69 -17.88
C ALA A 56 9.88 16.15 -18.81
N LYS A 57 9.61 15.34 -19.82
CA LYS A 57 8.38 15.48 -20.64
C LYS A 57 7.29 14.63 -20.02
N ILE A 58 6.30 15.26 -19.40
CA ILE A 58 5.28 14.57 -18.61
C ILE A 58 3.92 14.70 -19.30
N ASP A 59 3.31 13.55 -19.57
CA ASP A 59 1.91 13.47 -20.00
C ASP A 59 1.07 12.90 -18.85
N HIS A 60 -0.08 13.52 -18.56
CA HIS A 60 -1.02 13.08 -17.53
C HIS A 60 -2.23 12.44 -18.23
N VAL A 61 -2.48 11.17 -17.94
CA VAL A 61 -3.54 10.38 -18.57
C VAL A 61 -4.50 9.87 -17.52
N PHE A 62 -5.80 10.10 -17.74
CA PHE A 62 -6.86 9.56 -16.93
C PHE A 62 -7.38 8.27 -17.56
N LEU A 63 -7.25 7.17 -16.80
CA LEU A 63 -7.70 5.86 -17.24
C LEU A 63 -9.15 5.61 -16.84
N ASN A 64 -9.92 5.08 -17.79
CA ASN A 64 -11.28 4.64 -17.52
C ASN A 64 -11.30 3.13 -17.28
N LYS A 65 -12.00 2.69 -16.22
CA LYS A 65 -12.06 1.29 -15.80
C LYS A 65 -12.41 0.32 -16.93
N LEU A 66 -13.34 0.71 -17.80
CA LEU A 66 -13.84 -0.17 -18.86
C LEU A 66 -12.90 -0.27 -20.06
N THR A 67 -11.97 0.66 -20.19
CA THR A 67 -11.07 0.76 -21.35
C THR A 67 -9.59 0.82 -20.98
N THR A 68 -9.25 0.55 -19.72
CA THR A 68 -7.87 0.59 -19.17
C THR A 68 -6.86 -0.07 -20.11
N TYR A 69 -7.09 -1.33 -20.48
CA TYR A 69 -6.18 -2.07 -21.35
C TYR A 69 -6.03 -1.44 -22.74
N GLN A 70 -7.14 -1.03 -23.35
CA GLN A 70 -7.13 -0.41 -24.69
C GLN A 70 -6.39 0.93 -24.67
N GLN A 71 -6.61 1.76 -23.63
CA GLN A 71 -5.90 3.02 -23.46
C GLN A 71 -4.39 2.79 -23.28
N LEU A 72 -3.98 1.86 -22.42
CA LEU A 72 -2.57 1.54 -22.22
C LEU A 72 -1.92 0.95 -23.47
N LYS A 73 -2.63 0.12 -24.24
CA LYS A 73 -2.16 -0.41 -25.51
C LYS A 73 -1.88 0.71 -26.53
N GLN A 74 -2.74 1.73 -26.60
CA GLN A 74 -2.52 2.90 -27.45
C GLN A 74 -1.34 3.75 -26.95
N LEU A 75 -1.24 3.95 -25.63
CA LEU A 75 -0.15 4.71 -25.02
C LEU A 75 1.23 4.06 -25.23
N LYS A 76 1.29 2.73 -25.40
CA LYS A 76 2.53 2.02 -25.71
C LYS A 76 3.22 2.56 -26.96
N GLU A 77 2.46 3.00 -27.96
CA GLU A 77 2.99 3.55 -29.22
C GLU A 77 3.74 4.87 -29.01
N ASN A 78 3.49 5.54 -27.90
CA ASN A 78 4.16 6.80 -27.57
C ASN A 78 5.58 6.62 -27.03
N ASN A 79 6.02 5.39 -26.72
CA ASN A 79 7.36 5.06 -26.23
C ASN A 79 7.77 5.89 -24.99
N TYR A 80 6.98 5.82 -23.91
CA TYR A 80 7.35 6.39 -22.62
C TYR A 80 8.47 5.59 -21.99
N ASP A 81 9.40 6.28 -21.33
CA ASP A 81 10.48 5.65 -20.57
C ASP A 81 9.97 4.99 -19.28
N ILE A 82 8.90 5.57 -18.68
CA ILE A 82 8.26 5.03 -17.48
C ILE A 82 6.81 5.50 -17.36
N TYR A 83 5.98 4.63 -16.78
CA TYR A 83 4.61 4.95 -16.38
C TYR A 83 4.56 5.10 -14.85
N ILE A 84 4.20 6.30 -14.36
CA ILE A 84 3.95 6.53 -12.94
C ILE A 84 2.49 6.16 -12.66
N ASN A 85 2.29 5.01 -12.01
CA ASN A 85 0.95 4.52 -11.71
C ASN A 85 0.45 5.09 -10.38
N LEU A 86 -0.62 5.88 -10.44
CA LEU A 86 -1.33 6.43 -9.28
C LEU A 86 -2.73 5.83 -9.10
N CYS A 87 -3.01 4.72 -9.80
CA CYS A 87 -4.30 4.03 -9.69
C CYS A 87 -4.21 2.98 -8.59
N GLU A 88 -5.09 3.10 -7.60
CA GLU A 88 -5.18 2.21 -6.45
C GLU A 88 -6.59 1.63 -6.29
N GLY A 89 -6.73 0.55 -5.54
CA GLY A 89 -8.01 -0.07 -5.22
C GLY A 89 -8.12 -1.53 -5.65
N TYR A 90 -9.31 -2.08 -5.49
CA TYR A 90 -9.60 -3.49 -5.75
C TYR A 90 -10.23 -3.68 -7.14
N LEU A 91 -10.10 -4.89 -7.67
CA LEU A 91 -10.55 -5.21 -9.04
C LEU A 91 -12.06 -4.97 -9.23
N GLU A 92 -12.87 -5.24 -8.22
CA GLU A 92 -14.32 -5.05 -8.21
C GLU A 92 -14.78 -3.60 -8.13
N TRP A 93 -13.87 -2.67 -7.84
CA TRP A 93 -14.20 -1.25 -7.82
C TRP A 93 -14.48 -0.71 -9.23
N LYS A 94 -15.34 0.27 -9.32
CA LYS A 94 -15.73 0.93 -10.59
C LYS A 94 -14.67 1.92 -11.11
N VAL A 95 -13.52 1.99 -10.47
CA VAL A 95 -12.39 2.85 -10.85
C VAL A 95 -11.19 2.02 -11.25
N PRO A 96 -10.30 2.53 -12.12
CA PRO A 96 -9.02 1.88 -12.44
C PRO A 96 -8.21 1.63 -11.17
N SER A 97 -7.74 0.41 -11.03
CA SER A 97 -7.12 -0.09 -9.79
C SER A 97 -6.05 -1.14 -10.13
N ILE A 98 -6.07 -2.32 -9.51
CA ILE A 98 -5.14 -3.42 -9.81
C ILE A 98 -5.17 -3.86 -11.29
N ASP A 99 -6.26 -3.65 -12.00
CA ASP A 99 -6.37 -3.90 -13.45
C ASP A 99 -5.40 -3.06 -14.28
N VAL A 100 -5.00 -1.90 -13.79
CA VAL A 100 -3.94 -1.08 -14.41
C VAL A 100 -2.61 -1.83 -14.36
N ILE A 101 -2.23 -2.35 -13.18
CA ILE A 101 -0.99 -3.13 -12.99
C ILE A 101 -1.02 -4.39 -13.87
N MET A 102 -2.15 -5.12 -13.88
CA MET A 102 -2.32 -6.30 -14.74
C MET A 102 -2.14 -5.96 -16.22
N SER A 103 -2.64 -4.82 -16.65
CA SER A 103 -2.52 -4.36 -18.05
C SER A 103 -1.10 -3.91 -18.37
N LEU A 104 -0.41 -3.24 -17.46
CA LEU A 104 0.98 -2.82 -17.61
C LEU A 104 1.91 -4.04 -17.70
N ASP A 105 1.73 -5.04 -16.82
CA ASP A 105 2.47 -6.30 -16.86
C ASP A 105 2.25 -7.04 -18.20
N LEU A 106 0.98 -7.18 -18.64
CA LEU A 106 0.64 -7.86 -19.88
C LEU A 106 1.21 -7.16 -21.12
N LEU A 107 1.34 -5.84 -21.07
CA LEU A 107 1.90 -5.03 -22.16
C LEU A 107 3.42 -4.88 -22.04
N GLU A 108 4.04 -5.41 -20.98
CA GLU A 108 5.47 -5.30 -20.68
C GLU A 108 5.93 -3.84 -20.62
N LEU A 109 5.14 -2.98 -19.99
CA LEU A 109 5.43 -1.56 -19.83
C LEU A 109 6.15 -1.29 -18.50
N PRO A 110 7.21 -0.46 -18.46
CA PRO A 110 7.89 -0.11 -17.22
C PRO A 110 7.02 0.83 -16.36
N TYR A 111 6.79 0.49 -15.11
CA TYR A 111 5.92 1.29 -14.23
C TYR A 111 6.43 1.35 -12.79
N THR A 112 5.90 2.30 -12.02
CA THR A 112 6.14 2.45 -10.58
C THR A 112 5.08 1.71 -9.77
N GLY A 113 5.47 1.20 -8.60
CA GLY A 113 4.59 0.51 -7.67
C GLY A 113 4.85 -0.99 -7.61
N PRO A 114 4.04 -1.72 -6.85
CA PRO A 114 4.17 -3.17 -6.67
C PRO A 114 3.68 -3.92 -7.91
N THR A 115 4.18 -5.13 -8.10
CA THR A 115 3.59 -6.09 -9.05
C THR A 115 2.25 -6.60 -8.52
N VAL A 116 1.45 -7.24 -9.40
CA VAL A 116 0.15 -7.83 -9.02
C VAL A 116 0.26 -8.75 -7.79
N ASN A 117 1.33 -9.54 -7.70
CA ASN A 117 1.53 -10.48 -6.60
C ASN A 117 1.86 -9.81 -5.25
N LEU A 118 2.36 -8.59 -5.28
CA LEU A 118 2.76 -7.81 -4.11
C LEU A 118 1.83 -6.62 -3.85
N TYR A 119 0.77 -6.53 -4.63
CA TYR A 119 -0.25 -5.50 -4.46
C TYR A 119 -1.13 -5.82 -3.29
N ASP A 120 -1.25 -5.25 -2.26
CA ASP A 120 -2.05 -5.54 -1.04
C ASP A 120 -1.83 -6.95 -0.46
N PRO A 121 -0.59 -7.29 -0.03
CA PRO A 121 -0.35 -8.55 0.65
C PRO A 121 -1.07 -8.59 2.01
N SER A 122 -1.60 -9.77 2.40
CA SER A 122 -2.24 -9.91 3.71
C SER A 122 -1.26 -9.57 4.85
N LYS A 123 -1.78 -8.96 5.91
CA LYS A 123 -0.98 -8.61 7.09
C LYS A 123 -0.31 -9.82 7.74
N THR A 124 -0.94 -11.00 7.63
CA THR A 124 -0.37 -12.26 8.12
C THR A 124 0.86 -12.69 7.32
N ILE A 125 0.85 -12.54 5.98
CA ILE A 125 2.03 -12.78 5.14
C ILE A 125 3.14 -11.79 5.48
N MET A 126 2.82 -10.51 5.65
CA MET A 126 3.81 -9.50 6.05
C MET A 126 4.46 -9.83 7.39
N LYS A 127 3.67 -10.27 8.37
CA LYS A 127 4.18 -10.69 9.69
C LYS A 127 5.05 -11.95 9.59
N TYR A 128 4.67 -12.90 8.75
CA TYR A 128 5.48 -14.10 8.50
C TYR A 128 6.84 -13.74 7.88
N LEU A 129 6.86 -12.87 6.89
CA LEU A 129 8.12 -12.38 6.29
C LEU A 129 8.97 -11.63 7.31
N ALA A 130 8.36 -10.78 8.15
CA ALA A 130 9.06 -10.10 9.23
C ALA A 130 9.70 -11.11 10.21
N PHE A 131 8.97 -12.18 10.57
CA PHE A 131 9.49 -13.27 11.39
C PHE A 131 10.68 -13.97 10.73
N CYS A 132 10.64 -14.24 9.42
CA CYS A 132 11.75 -14.85 8.69
C CYS A 132 13.02 -13.98 8.71
N GLU A 133 12.86 -12.67 8.83
CA GLU A 133 13.95 -11.69 8.88
C GLU A 133 14.32 -11.25 10.32
N ASP A 134 13.87 -11.99 11.35
CA ASP A 134 14.08 -11.65 12.75
C ASP A 134 13.53 -10.25 13.16
N VAL A 135 12.54 -9.74 12.44
CA VAL A 135 11.86 -8.48 12.78
C VAL A 135 10.66 -8.78 13.68
N LYS A 136 10.65 -8.18 14.85
CA LYS A 136 9.54 -8.36 15.81
C LYS A 136 8.28 -7.67 15.30
N THR A 137 7.16 -8.38 15.40
CA THR A 137 5.82 -7.84 15.19
C THR A 137 4.95 -8.14 16.41
N PRO A 138 3.87 -7.39 16.65
CA PRO A 138 2.93 -7.69 17.73
C PRO A 138 2.42 -9.13 17.63
N ALA A 139 2.25 -9.80 18.78
CA ALA A 139 1.57 -11.07 18.83
C ALA A 139 0.15 -10.91 18.26
N HIS A 140 -0.32 -11.88 17.48
CA HIS A 140 -1.56 -11.73 16.74
C HIS A 140 -2.31 -13.05 16.56
N ILE A 141 -3.59 -12.94 16.29
CA ILE A 141 -4.45 -14.04 15.87
C ILE A 141 -5.33 -13.57 14.70
N LEU A 142 -5.54 -14.45 13.73
CA LEU A 142 -6.47 -14.26 12.61
C LEU A 142 -7.83 -14.84 12.98
N ILE A 143 -8.88 -14.06 12.81
CA ILE A 143 -10.29 -14.44 13.03
C ILE A 143 -11.01 -14.32 11.69
N GLU A 144 -11.44 -15.43 11.12
CA GLU A 144 -12.17 -15.50 9.85
C GLU A 144 -13.67 -15.72 10.04
N SER A 145 -14.06 -16.16 11.25
CA SER A 145 -15.46 -16.40 11.60
C SER A 145 -15.71 -16.16 13.09
N GLU A 146 -16.96 -16.03 13.48
CA GLU A 146 -17.33 -15.89 14.91
C GLU A 146 -16.91 -17.12 15.75
N SER A 147 -16.85 -18.31 15.14
CA SER A 147 -16.39 -19.52 15.84
C SER A 147 -14.93 -19.43 16.25
N ASP A 148 -14.10 -18.66 15.53
CA ASP A 148 -12.67 -18.50 15.83
C ASP A 148 -12.43 -17.65 17.09
N LEU A 149 -13.46 -16.94 17.58
CA LEU A 149 -13.39 -16.25 18.87
C LEU A 149 -13.08 -17.23 20.02
N THR A 150 -13.40 -18.51 19.88
CA THR A 150 -13.03 -19.55 20.83
C THR A 150 -11.52 -19.84 20.87
N LEU A 151 -10.78 -19.43 19.84
CA LEU A 151 -9.33 -19.57 19.76
C LEU A 151 -8.59 -18.47 20.50
N LEU A 152 -9.29 -17.43 20.97
CA LEU A 152 -8.70 -16.37 21.76
C LEU A 152 -8.11 -16.96 23.06
N PRO A 153 -6.82 -16.67 23.38
CA PRO A 153 -6.21 -17.13 24.61
C PRO A 153 -6.98 -16.61 25.82
N GLY A 154 -7.17 -17.44 26.85
CA GLY A 154 -7.86 -17.02 28.07
C GLY A 154 -7.12 -15.95 28.89
N ASN A 155 -5.82 -15.70 28.60
CA ASN A 155 -4.95 -14.74 29.26
C ASN A 155 -4.60 -13.56 28.34
N LEU A 156 -5.57 -13.00 27.63
CA LEU A 156 -5.38 -11.82 26.78
C LEU A 156 -4.88 -10.63 27.59
N ASN A 157 -3.83 -10.00 27.11
CA ASN A 157 -3.32 -8.76 27.67
C ASN A 157 -3.93 -7.58 26.93
N PHE A 158 -4.91 -6.93 27.52
CA PHE A 158 -5.50 -5.72 26.99
C PHE A 158 -4.62 -4.49 27.25
N PRO A 159 -4.68 -3.45 26.39
CA PRO A 159 -5.55 -3.34 25.22
C PRO A 159 -5.07 -4.15 24.02
N LEU A 160 -6.02 -4.59 23.20
CA LEU A 160 -5.78 -5.24 21.91
C LEU A 160 -6.19 -4.33 20.76
N PHE A 161 -5.61 -4.55 19.60
CA PHE A 161 -5.94 -3.80 18.39
C PHE A 161 -6.58 -4.71 17.34
N VAL A 162 -7.75 -4.29 16.81
CA VAL A 162 -8.53 -5.03 15.84
C VAL A 162 -8.58 -4.28 14.53
N LYS A 163 -8.16 -4.93 13.45
CA LYS A 163 -8.16 -4.35 12.09
C LYS A 163 -8.49 -5.41 11.04
N PRO A 164 -8.88 -5.04 9.81
CA PRO A 164 -9.03 -6.01 8.73
C PRO A 164 -7.73 -6.76 8.45
N ALA A 165 -7.81 -8.06 8.20
CA ALA A 165 -6.66 -8.89 7.84
C ALA A 165 -6.07 -8.50 6.49
N LYS A 166 -6.93 -8.05 5.56
CA LYS A 166 -6.62 -7.36 4.32
C LYS A 166 -7.28 -5.98 4.35
N ALA A 167 -6.78 -5.05 3.71
CA ALA A 167 -7.14 -3.68 3.42
C ALA A 167 -6.03 -2.71 3.85
N GLY A 168 -5.76 -1.74 2.99
CA GLY A 168 -4.86 -0.62 3.22
C GLY A 168 -5.60 0.62 3.72
N ASP A 169 -4.95 1.78 3.70
CA ASP A 169 -5.51 3.12 3.91
C ASP A 169 -6.36 3.29 5.18
N SER A 170 -6.01 2.57 6.23
CA SER A 170 -6.76 2.56 7.50
C SER A 170 -8.25 2.17 7.38
N LEU A 171 -8.65 1.53 6.27
CA LEU A 171 -10.02 1.04 6.11
C LEU A 171 -10.37 0.09 7.26
N GLY A 172 -11.55 0.29 7.86
CA GLY A 172 -12.03 -0.48 9.02
C GLY A 172 -11.33 -0.16 10.35
N VAL A 173 -10.41 0.81 10.37
CA VAL A 173 -9.70 1.27 11.58
C VAL A 173 -10.32 2.58 12.07
N ASP A 174 -10.70 2.61 13.34
CA ASP A 174 -11.28 3.75 14.05
C ASP A 174 -10.93 3.71 15.54
N ASN A 175 -11.49 4.61 16.34
CA ASN A 175 -11.25 4.66 17.79
C ASN A 175 -11.67 3.37 18.52
N ALA A 176 -12.64 2.61 17.99
CA ALA A 176 -13.06 1.33 18.53
C ALA A 176 -12.13 0.17 18.17
N SER A 177 -11.14 0.40 17.30
CA SER A 177 -10.14 -0.62 16.95
C SER A 177 -9.23 -0.98 18.11
N LYS A 178 -9.07 -0.08 19.10
CA LYS A 178 -8.40 -0.37 20.37
C LYS A 178 -9.45 -0.87 21.37
N ALA A 179 -9.46 -2.18 21.60
CA ALA A 179 -10.32 -2.82 22.56
C ALA A 179 -9.64 -2.92 23.93
N ASN A 180 -10.29 -2.46 24.99
CA ASN A 180 -9.75 -2.45 26.36
C ASN A 180 -10.26 -3.64 27.20
N ASN A 181 -11.25 -4.36 26.70
CA ASN A 181 -11.88 -5.53 27.34
C ASN A 181 -12.44 -6.49 26.29
N ILE A 182 -12.91 -7.65 26.76
CA ILE A 182 -13.40 -8.71 25.88
C ILE A 182 -14.70 -8.34 25.14
N GLU A 183 -15.56 -7.54 25.75
CA GLU A 183 -16.82 -7.12 25.17
C GLU A 183 -16.58 -6.21 23.96
N GLU A 184 -15.71 -5.21 24.11
CA GLU A 184 -15.29 -4.31 23.03
C GLU A 184 -14.61 -5.09 21.91
N LEU A 185 -13.73 -6.05 22.25
CA LEU A 185 -13.05 -6.91 21.31
C LEU A 185 -14.03 -7.69 20.44
N ILE A 186 -15.00 -8.39 21.05
CA ILE A 186 -15.98 -9.22 20.34
C ILE A 186 -16.81 -8.36 19.39
N ILE A 187 -17.29 -7.21 19.84
CA ILE A 187 -18.08 -6.29 19.01
C ILE A 187 -17.27 -5.85 17.78
N LYS A 188 -16.05 -5.39 18.00
CA LYS A 188 -15.22 -4.90 16.88
C LYS A 188 -14.84 -6.01 15.91
N VAL A 189 -14.49 -7.20 16.41
CA VAL A 189 -14.16 -8.36 15.58
C VAL A 189 -15.36 -8.75 14.69
N LYS A 190 -16.57 -8.82 15.24
CA LYS A 190 -17.78 -9.15 14.48
C LYS A 190 -18.04 -8.14 13.35
N ASN A 191 -17.87 -6.87 13.62
CA ASN A 191 -18.05 -5.81 12.62
C ASN A 191 -17.02 -5.97 11.49
N ILE A 192 -15.73 -6.15 11.84
CA ILE A 192 -14.68 -6.34 10.84
C ILE A 192 -14.86 -7.62 10.03
N VAL A 193 -15.19 -8.75 10.65
CA VAL A 193 -15.43 -10.01 9.93
C VAL A 193 -16.62 -9.87 8.99
N SER A 194 -17.71 -9.22 9.43
CA SER A 194 -18.90 -9.00 8.60
C SER A 194 -18.62 -8.14 7.37
N GLU A 195 -17.80 -7.11 7.51
CA GLU A 195 -17.53 -6.14 6.44
C GLU A 195 -16.35 -6.53 5.53
N PHE A 196 -15.27 -7.07 6.12
CA PHE A 196 -14.00 -7.33 5.43
C PHE A 196 -13.66 -8.83 5.31
N GLY A 197 -14.51 -9.72 5.82
CA GLY A 197 -14.33 -11.17 5.75
C GLY A 197 -13.38 -11.75 6.80
N ALA A 198 -12.38 -11.01 7.29
CA ALA A 198 -11.45 -11.48 8.31
C ALA A 198 -10.88 -10.33 9.15
N ALA A 199 -10.72 -10.55 10.44
CA ALA A 199 -10.09 -9.63 11.39
C ALA A 199 -8.72 -10.13 11.83
N LEU A 200 -7.75 -9.22 11.94
CA LEU A 200 -6.50 -9.43 12.67
C LEU A 200 -6.62 -8.78 14.03
N VAL A 201 -6.53 -9.59 15.07
CA VAL A 201 -6.46 -9.14 16.46
C VAL A 201 -4.99 -9.20 16.88
N GLU A 202 -4.44 -8.12 17.39
CA GLU A 202 -3.04 -8.05 17.78
C GLU A 202 -2.82 -7.26 19.06
N GLU A 203 -1.68 -7.45 19.69
CA GLU A 203 -1.24 -6.63 20.81
C GLU A 203 -1.22 -5.16 20.39
N TYR A 204 -1.81 -4.28 21.21
CA TYR A 204 -1.71 -2.85 21.00
C TYR A 204 -0.35 -2.33 21.41
N ILE A 205 0.38 -1.75 20.48
CA ILE A 205 1.67 -1.12 20.75
C ILE A 205 1.46 0.37 20.87
N ASP A 206 1.68 0.91 22.04
CA ASP A 206 1.68 2.35 22.27
C ASP A 206 3.03 2.95 21.86
N GLY A 207 3.01 4.13 21.25
CA GLY A 207 4.24 4.79 20.85
C GLY A 207 4.13 5.63 19.58
N ARG A 208 5.30 5.97 19.02
CA ARG A 208 5.43 6.77 17.81
C ARG A 208 5.20 5.90 16.58
N GLU A 209 4.50 6.45 15.58
CA GLU A 209 4.22 5.77 14.32
C GLU A 209 5.04 6.36 13.18
N PHE A 210 5.66 5.48 12.39
CA PHE A 210 6.49 5.87 11.26
C PHE A 210 6.11 5.10 10.00
N THR A 211 6.25 5.75 8.86
CA THR A 211 6.27 5.11 7.55
C THR A 211 7.62 5.27 6.88
N VAL A 212 8.01 4.27 6.09
CA VAL A 212 9.25 4.28 5.34
C VAL A 212 8.96 3.84 3.91
N LEU A 213 9.26 4.69 2.94
CA LEU A 213 9.23 4.29 1.54
C LEU A 213 10.46 3.43 1.24
N VAL A 214 10.23 2.29 0.59
CA VAL A 214 11.28 1.37 0.17
C VAL A 214 11.11 1.08 -1.32
N CYS A 215 12.20 1.21 -2.08
CA CYS A 215 12.22 0.88 -3.51
C CYS A 215 13.18 -0.27 -3.78
N GLY A 216 12.75 -1.26 -4.56
CA GLY A 216 13.64 -2.29 -5.10
C GLY A 216 14.66 -1.68 -6.07
N ASN A 217 15.90 -2.15 -6.02
CA ASN A 217 16.93 -1.72 -6.95
C ASN A 217 16.91 -2.56 -8.24
N PRO A 218 17.47 -2.04 -9.35
CA PRO A 218 17.49 -2.75 -10.64
C PRO A 218 18.21 -4.10 -10.63
N ASP A 219 19.04 -4.37 -9.62
CA ASP A 219 19.71 -5.66 -9.44
C ASP A 219 18.77 -6.79 -8.99
N GLY A 220 17.52 -6.48 -8.66
CA GLY A 220 16.51 -7.42 -8.16
C GLY A 220 16.87 -8.11 -6.83
N LYS A 221 17.90 -7.66 -6.13
CA LYS A 221 18.43 -8.29 -4.91
C LYS A 221 18.54 -7.33 -3.72
N THR A 222 18.66 -6.05 -3.99
CA THR A 222 18.79 -5.03 -2.97
C THR A 222 17.62 -4.06 -3.01
N CYS A 223 17.42 -3.33 -1.93
CA CYS A 223 16.44 -2.25 -1.88
C CYS A 223 17.06 -1.00 -1.27
N THR A 224 16.42 0.12 -1.54
CA THR A 224 16.76 1.41 -0.96
C THR A 224 15.61 1.87 -0.08
N SER A 225 15.91 2.20 1.17
CA SER A 225 14.96 2.85 2.09
C SER A 225 15.19 4.35 2.10
N PHE A 226 14.08 5.09 2.09
CA PHE A 226 14.09 6.54 2.24
C PHE A 226 14.03 6.95 3.71
N THR A 227 14.17 8.24 3.99
CA THR A 227 14.06 8.77 5.35
C THR A 227 12.69 8.45 5.93
N PRO A 228 12.61 7.88 7.15
CA PRO A 228 11.34 7.65 7.82
C PRO A 228 10.57 8.96 8.05
N VAL A 229 9.26 8.90 7.86
CA VAL A 229 8.34 10.00 8.15
C VAL A 229 7.49 9.60 9.34
N GLU A 230 7.42 10.47 10.36
CA GLU A 230 6.60 10.26 11.55
C GLU A 230 5.19 10.82 11.35
N TYR A 231 4.18 10.03 11.76
CA TYR A 231 2.82 10.53 11.88
C TYR A 231 2.64 11.23 13.24
N ILE A 232 2.27 12.49 13.20
CA ILE A 232 1.93 13.28 14.39
C ILE A 232 0.41 13.33 14.49
N PHE A 233 -0.14 12.60 15.44
CA PHE A 233 -1.59 12.64 15.69
C PHE A 233 -1.94 13.85 16.54
N PRO A 234 -3.11 14.48 16.31
CA PRO A 234 -3.60 15.52 17.19
C PRO A 234 -3.72 15.01 18.63
N ALA A 235 -3.40 15.86 19.60
CA ALA A 235 -3.68 15.54 20.98
C ALA A 235 -5.19 15.36 21.16
N GLY A 236 -5.61 14.19 21.63
CA GLY A 236 -7.00 13.83 21.88
C GLY A 236 -7.60 14.56 23.11
#